data_f4de1be95682e4a05bf51e96a8f5ab64
#
_entry.id   f4de1be95682e4a05bf51e96a8f5ab64
#
_cell.length_a   1.000
_cell.length_b   1.000
_cell.length_c   1.000
_cell.angle_alpha   90.00
_cell.angle_beta   90.00
_cell.angle_gamma   90.00
#
_symmetry.space_group_name_H-M   'P 1'
#
loop_
_entity.id
_entity.type
_entity.pdbx_description
1 polymer ?
#
loop_
_entity_poly.entity_id
_entity_poly.type
_entity_poly.pdbx_seq_one_letter_code
_entity_poly.pdbx_strand_id
1 'polypeptide(L)'
;MSVRYKFRNQEKLYFISFSIVYWIDLFIRNEYKDILIESLRFCQKEKGLDIYAWCIMTSHVHMIIGTRKDKMENIMRDYKSHTSRTLKKAIKDNPIESRKEWMLWLMERAGKKNSNNAKFQLWKQDNHPIEL
;
A
#
# COMPACT_ATOMS: atom_id res chain seq x y z
N MET A 1 4.67 -5.90 14.60
CA MET A 1 5.24 -4.60 14.23
C MET A 1 6.12 -4.06 15.35
N SER A 2 7.24 -3.48 15.01
CA SER A 2 8.14 -2.89 16.00
C SER A 2 7.51 -1.68 16.70
N VAL A 3 7.70 -1.59 18.01
CA VAL A 3 7.28 -0.42 18.82
C VAL A 3 7.96 0.87 18.29
N ARG A 4 9.13 0.73 17.68
CA ARG A 4 9.95 1.82 17.16
C ARG A 4 9.31 2.58 15.99
N TYR A 5 8.49 1.89 15.17
CA TYR A 5 7.92 2.42 13.94
C TYR A 5 6.40 2.41 14.01
N LYS A 6 5.82 3.35 14.78
CA LYS A 6 4.37 3.51 14.91
C LYS A 6 3.96 4.96 14.76
N PHE A 7 2.73 5.18 14.35
CA PHE A 7 2.11 6.52 14.30
C PHE A 7 1.64 6.92 15.69
N ARG A 8 2.56 7.33 16.55
CA ARG A 8 2.23 7.64 17.95
C ARG A 8 1.53 8.98 18.13
N ASN A 9 1.95 9.98 17.38
CA ASN A 9 1.39 11.32 17.45
C ASN A 9 0.70 11.66 16.13
N GLN A 10 -0.63 11.77 16.17
CA GLN A 10 -1.43 12.03 14.97
C GLN A 10 -1.26 13.45 14.42
N GLU A 11 -0.70 14.37 15.20
CA GLU A 11 -0.47 15.73 14.77
C GLU A 11 0.84 15.92 14.02
N LYS A 12 1.71 14.92 14.03
CA LYS A 12 3.02 14.99 13.38
C LYS A 12 2.98 14.50 11.94
N LEU A 13 3.97 14.93 11.17
CA LEU A 13 4.21 14.41 9.84
C LEU A 13 5.06 13.15 9.91
N TYR A 14 4.84 12.24 8.98
CA TYR A 14 5.58 10.99 8.91
C TYR A 14 6.10 10.74 7.52
N PHE A 15 7.35 10.29 7.44
CA PHE A 15 7.88 9.66 6.24
C PHE A 15 7.55 8.16 6.33
N ILE A 16 6.87 7.64 5.31
CA ILE A 16 6.50 6.23 5.25
C ILE A 16 7.07 5.56 4.01
N SER A 17 7.32 4.27 4.13
CA SER A 17 7.75 3.41 3.01
C SER A 17 7.01 2.09 3.11
N PHE A 18 6.38 1.66 2.02
CA PHE A 18 5.71 0.36 1.99
C PHE A 18 5.90 -0.29 0.64
N SER A 19 5.97 -1.61 0.64
CA SER A 19 6.45 -2.39 -0.50
C SER A 19 5.51 -3.52 -0.87
N ILE A 20 5.54 -3.90 -2.15
CA ILE A 20 4.91 -5.14 -2.63
C ILE A 20 5.70 -6.33 -2.09
N VAL A 21 5.01 -7.41 -1.75
CA VAL A 21 5.67 -8.65 -1.31
C VAL A 21 6.65 -9.13 -2.38
N TYR A 22 7.76 -9.71 -1.95
CA TYR A 22 8.84 -10.20 -2.82
C TYR A 22 9.40 -9.13 -3.77
N TRP A 23 9.18 -7.84 -3.47
CA TRP A 23 9.65 -6.72 -4.30
C TRP A 23 9.22 -6.83 -5.77
N ILE A 24 8.01 -7.36 -6.01
CA ILE A 24 7.46 -7.46 -7.35
C ILE A 24 7.33 -6.07 -7.97
N ASP A 25 7.80 -5.91 -9.19
CA ASP A 25 7.81 -4.65 -9.93
C ASP A 25 6.43 -4.33 -10.55
N LEU A 26 5.40 -4.34 -9.72
CA LEU A 26 4.01 -4.17 -10.15
C LEU A 26 3.77 -2.85 -10.86
N PHE A 27 4.41 -1.77 -10.39
CA PHE A 27 4.13 -0.41 -10.82
C PHE A 27 4.93 0.03 -12.05
N ILE A 28 5.44 -0.90 -12.86
CA ILE A 28 5.93 -0.56 -14.18
C ILE A 28 4.79 -0.22 -15.14
N ARG A 29 3.54 -0.61 -14.80
CA ARG A 29 2.35 -0.31 -15.60
C ARG A 29 1.56 0.84 -14.97
N ASN A 30 1.22 1.81 -15.80
CA ASN A 30 0.50 3.01 -15.34
C ASN A 30 -0.90 2.70 -14.81
N GLU A 31 -1.60 1.70 -15.36
CA GLU A 31 -2.93 1.32 -14.88
C GLU A 31 -2.91 0.92 -13.40
N TYR A 32 -1.83 0.31 -12.92
CA TYR A 32 -1.71 -0.04 -11.50
C TYR A 32 -1.34 1.16 -10.63
N LYS A 33 -0.52 2.07 -11.16
CA LYS A 33 -0.22 3.34 -10.47
C LYS A 33 -1.48 4.17 -10.31
N ASP A 34 -2.33 4.22 -11.32
CA ASP A 34 -3.56 5.00 -11.30
C ASP A 34 -4.50 4.53 -10.19
N ILE A 35 -4.54 3.24 -9.91
CA ILE A 35 -5.32 2.69 -8.80
C ILE A 35 -4.82 3.26 -7.47
N LEU A 36 -3.51 3.34 -7.27
CA LEU A 36 -2.94 3.93 -6.06
C LEU A 36 -3.30 5.41 -5.94
N ILE A 37 -3.17 6.15 -7.02
CA ILE A 37 -3.44 7.60 -7.04
C ILE A 37 -4.92 7.89 -6.74
N GLU A 38 -5.84 7.16 -7.35
CA GLU A 38 -7.27 7.34 -7.10
C GLU A 38 -7.63 7.05 -5.66
N SER A 39 -7.04 6.00 -5.09
CA SER A 39 -7.28 5.64 -3.69
C SER A 39 -6.69 6.69 -2.74
N LEU A 40 -5.54 7.27 -3.06
CA LEU A 40 -4.97 8.37 -2.27
C LEU A 40 -5.86 9.60 -2.31
N ARG A 41 -6.44 9.94 -3.46
CA ARG A 41 -7.40 11.05 -3.58
C ARG A 41 -8.63 10.82 -2.71
N PHE A 42 -9.13 9.60 -2.69
CA PHE A 42 -10.25 9.23 -1.81
C PHE A 42 -9.88 9.44 -0.34
N CYS A 43 -8.70 8.99 0.08
CA CYS A 43 -8.24 9.18 1.46
C CYS A 43 -8.06 10.65 1.83
N GLN A 44 -7.59 11.47 0.89
CA GLN A 44 -7.50 12.92 1.10
C GLN A 44 -8.87 13.54 1.35
N LYS A 45 -9.84 13.18 0.52
CA LYS A 45 -11.18 13.75 0.58
C LYS A 45 -11.98 13.24 1.78
N GLU A 46 -11.98 11.93 2.02
CA GLU A 46 -12.90 11.31 2.97
C GLU A 46 -12.29 11.06 4.34
N LYS A 47 -10.97 10.89 4.42
CA LYS A 47 -10.31 10.48 5.67
C LYS A 47 -9.39 11.54 6.25
N GLY A 48 -9.22 12.64 5.54
CA GLY A 48 -8.38 13.75 6.00
C GLY A 48 -6.89 13.50 5.87
N LEU A 49 -6.48 12.62 4.95
CA LEU A 49 -5.06 12.43 4.65
C LEU A 49 -4.48 13.67 3.98
N ASP A 50 -3.35 14.15 4.49
CA ASP A 50 -2.58 15.20 3.85
C ASP A 50 -1.30 14.60 3.28
N ILE A 51 -1.04 14.85 2.00
CA ILE A 51 0.14 14.33 1.31
C ILE A 51 1.01 15.52 0.94
N TYR A 52 2.23 15.56 1.48
CA TYR A 52 3.20 16.63 1.25
C TYR A 52 4.19 16.27 0.16
N ALA A 53 4.52 14.99 0.02
CA ALA A 53 5.38 14.48 -1.03
C ALA A 53 5.05 13.01 -1.24
N TRP A 54 5.29 12.51 -2.47
CA TRP A 54 5.07 11.12 -2.77
C TRP A 54 5.95 10.66 -3.93
N CYS A 55 6.27 9.39 -3.95
CA CYS A 55 7.01 8.76 -5.03
C CYS A 55 6.59 7.29 -5.13
N ILE A 56 6.04 6.90 -6.27
CA ILE A 56 5.69 5.51 -6.55
C ILE A 56 6.80 4.89 -7.38
N MET A 57 7.60 4.04 -6.75
CA MET A 57 8.64 3.27 -7.41
C MET A 57 8.04 1.99 -7.98
N THR A 58 8.83 1.21 -8.71
CA THR A 58 8.30 0.00 -9.37
C THR A 58 7.76 -1.04 -8.40
N SER A 59 8.33 -1.13 -7.19
CA SER A 59 7.96 -2.16 -6.20
C SER A 59 7.59 -1.59 -4.84
N HIS A 60 7.67 -0.27 -4.65
CA HIS A 60 7.42 0.34 -3.36
C HIS A 60 7.04 1.81 -3.50
N VAL A 61 6.53 2.37 -2.40
CA VAL A 61 6.04 3.75 -2.33
C VAL A 61 6.69 4.46 -1.16
N HIS A 62 7.08 5.71 -1.37
CA HIS A 62 7.52 6.62 -0.32
C HIS A 62 6.60 7.82 -0.27
N MET A 63 6.22 8.25 0.92
CA MET A 63 5.39 9.44 1.10
C MET A 63 5.76 10.19 2.37
N ILE A 64 5.51 11.51 2.34
CA ILE A 64 5.47 12.33 3.55
C ILE A 64 4.02 12.70 3.75
N ILE A 65 3.44 12.28 4.86
CA ILE A 65 2.01 12.40 5.12
C ILE A 65 1.71 12.94 6.51
N GLY A 66 0.51 13.49 6.65
CA GLY A 66 -0.09 13.85 7.91
C GLY A 66 -1.57 13.56 7.85
N THR A 67 -2.28 13.76 8.95
CA THR A 67 -3.73 13.61 8.97
C THR A 67 -4.37 14.75 9.75
N ARG A 68 -5.53 15.19 9.29
CA ARG A 68 -6.36 16.20 9.97
C ARG A 68 -7.70 15.63 10.46
N LYS A 69 -7.94 14.33 10.25
CA LYS A 69 -9.22 13.72 10.61
C LYS A 69 -9.06 12.32 11.22
N ASP A 70 -8.94 11.28 10.37
CA ASP A 70 -8.86 9.90 10.85
C ASP A 70 -7.46 9.58 11.36
N LYS A 71 -7.35 8.58 12.23
CA LYS A 71 -6.06 8.09 12.70
C LYS A 71 -5.23 7.53 11.55
N MET A 72 -3.94 7.87 11.51
CA MET A 72 -3.06 7.49 10.42
C MET A 72 -2.99 5.97 10.22
N GLU A 73 -2.90 5.20 11.31
CA GLU A 73 -2.86 3.74 11.21
C GLU A 73 -4.13 3.17 10.57
N ASN A 74 -5.28 3.79 10.80
CA ASN A 74 -6.54 3.37 10.19
C ASN A 74 -6.59 3.73 8.71
N ILE A 75 -6.10 4.92 8.35
CA ILE A 75 -6.02 5.35 6.95
C ILE A 75 -5.14 4.38 6.16
N MET A 76 -3.97 4.06 6.68
CA MET A 76 -3.03 3.17 5.98
C MET A 76 -3.54 1.74 5.90
N ARG A 77 -4.17 1.24 6.97
CA ARG A 77 -4.79 -0.09 6.94
C ARG A 77 -5.86 -0.18 5.86
N ASP A 78 -6.77 0.77 5.82
CA ASP A 78 -7.86 0.78 4.85
C ASP A 78 -7.35 0.98 3.42
N TYR A 79 -6.37 1.87 3.24
CA TYR A 79 -5.73 2.10 1.95
C TYR A 79 -5.09 0.81 1.40
N LYS A 80 -4.30 0.14 2.22
CA LYS A 80 -3.65 -1.11 1.81
C LYS A 80 -4.66 -2.22 1.52
N SER A 81 -5.68 -2.34 2.35
CA SER A 81 -6.73 -3.34 2.15
C SER A 81 -7.49 -3.12 0.84
N HIS A 82 -7.92 -1.89 0.61
CA HIS A 82 -8.65 -1.53 -0.61
C HIS A 82 -7.80 -1.70 -1.86
N THR A 83 -6.57 -1.17 -1.87
CA THR A 83 -5.68 -1.26 -3.03
C THR A 83 -5.25 -2.69 -3.30
N SER A 84 -5.07 -3.51 -2.27
CA SER A 84 -4.76 -4.94 -2.42
C SER A 84 -5.86 -5.65 -3.21
N ARG A 85 -7.12 -5.44 -2.84
CA ARG A 85 -8.26 -6.06 -3.54
C ARG A 85 -8.40 -5.53 -4.96
N THR A 86 -8.29 -4.23 -5.14
CA THR A 86 -8.45 -3.60 -6.44
C THR A 86 -7.34 -3.98 -7.41
N LEU A 87 -6.09 -4.00 -6.93
CA LEU A 87 -4.96 -4.42 -7.74
C LEU A 87 -5.02 -5.91 -8.09
N LYS A 88 -5.43 -6.75 -7.15
CA LYS A 88 -5.63 -8.19 -7.43
C LYS A 88 -6.59 -8.38 -8.58
N LYS A 89 -7.73 -7.70 -8.55
CA LYS A 89 -8.73 -7.77 -9.62
C LYS A 89 -8.16 -7.23 -10.93
N ALA A 90 -7.48 -6.09 -10.90
CA ALA A 90 -6.89 -5.49 -12.08
C ALA A 90 -5.87 -6.41 -12.74
N ILE A 91 -5.03 -7.08 -11.96
CA ILE A 91 -4.06 -8.05 -12.48
C ILE A 91 -4.79 -9.22 -13.16
N LYS A 92 -5.80 -9.77 -12.50
CA LYS A 92 -6.58 -10.89 -13.03
C LYS A 92 -7.27 -10.54 -14.34
N ASP A 93 -7.82 -9.34 -14.44
CA ASP A 93 -8.63 -8.91 -15.56
C ASP A 93 -7.80 -8.30 -16.72
N ASN A 94 -6.50 -8.09 -16.51
CA ASN A 94 -5.65 -7.45 -17.52
C ASN A 94 -5.19 -8.46 -18.58
N PRO A 95 -5.74 -8.41 -19.83
CA PRO A 95 -5.42 -9.42 -20.84
C PRO A 95 -3.98 -9.32 -21.37
N ILE A 96 -3.32 -8.17 -21.18
CA ILE A 96 -1.94 -7.98 -21.66
C ILE A 96 -0.89 -8.21 -20.57
N GLU A 97 -1.30 -8.58 -19.34
CA GLU A 97 -0.35 -8.82 -18.25
C GLU A 97 0.25 -10.22 -18.38
N SER A 98 1.45 -10.27 -18.95
CA SER A 98 2.16 -11.55 -19.17
C SER A 98 2.65 -12.21 -17.87
N ARG A 99 2.79 -11.44 -16.78
CA ARG A 99 3.29 -11.93 -15.50
C ARG A 99 2.18 -12.33 -14.54
N LYS A 100 0.94 -12.34 -15.01
CA LYS A 100 -0.26 -12.53 -14.19
C LYS A 100 -0.18 -13.75 -13.27
N GLU A 101 0.04 -14.93 -13.84
CA GLU A 101 0.08 -16.18 -13.08
C GLU A 101 1.20 -16.19 -12.04
N TRP A 102 2.38 -15.72 -12.44
CA TRP A 102 3.54 -15.66 -11.58
C TRP A 102 3.32 -14.71 -10.41
N MET A 103 2.83 -13.48 -10.67
CA MET A 103 2.60 -12.49 -9.61
C MET A 103 1.54 -12.95 -8.63
N LEU A 104 0.42 -13.45 -9.13
CA LEU A 104 -0.67 -13.92 -8.26
C LEU A 104 -0.23 -15.12 -7.42
N TRP A 105 0.57 -16.02 -8.00
CA TRP A 105 1.11 -17.16 -7.25
C TRP A 105 1.99 -16.71 -6.08
N LEU A 106 2.89 -15.74 -6.31
CA LEU A 106 3.75 -15.20 -5.25
C LEU A 106 2.94 -14.51 -4.15
N MET A 107 1.92 -13.76 -4.52
CA MET A 107 1.06 -13.06 -3.56
C MET A 107 0.23 -14.04 -2.73
N GLU A 108 -0.23 -15.13 -3.32
CA GLU A 108 -0.90 -16.20 -2.60
C GLU A 108 0.05 -16.93 -1.65
N ARG A 109 1.27 -17.18 -2.10
CA ARG A 109 2.31 -17.78 -1.26
C ARG A 109 2.62 -16.90 -0.05
N ALA A 110 2.74 -15.59 -0.24
CA ALA A 110 2.96 -14.64 0.85
C ALA A 110 1.80 -14.68 1.86
N GLY A 111 0.57 -14.74 1.37
CA GLY A 111 -0.62 -14.81 2.23
C GLY A 111 -0.65 -16.07 3.07
N LYS A 112 -0.30 -17.21 2.49
CA LYS A 112 -0.27 -18.50 3.19
C LYS A 112 0.78 -18.58 4.29
N LYS A 113 1.88 -17.84 4.14
CA LYS A 113 2.95 -17.79 5.15
C LYS A 113 2.61 -16.90 6.33
N ASN A 114 1.62 -16.05 6.21
CA ASN A 114 1.26 -15.07 7.21
C ASN A 114 -0.08 -15.44 7.84
N SER A 115 -0.08 -15.71 9.15
CA SER A 115 -1.29 -16.11 9.88
C SER A 115 -2.37 -15.04 9.89
N ASN A 116 -2.01 -13.77 9.68
CA ASN A 116 -2.96 -12.65 9.64
C ASN A 116 -3.62 -12.47 8.27
N ASN A 117 -3.06 -13.09 7.22
CA ASN A 117 -3.57 -13.01 5.84
C ASN A 117 -3.77 -14.41 5.31
N ALA A 118 -4.97 -14.95 5.43
CA ALA A 118 -5.22 -16.38 5.22
C ALA A 118 -4.88 -16.87 3.81
N LYS A 119 -5.04 -16.06 2.75
CA LYS A 119 -4.96 -16.56 1.37
C LYS A 119 -4.21 -15.69 0.38
N PHE A 120 -4.00 -14.40 0.68
CA PHE A 120 -3.44 -13.46 -0.28
C PHE A 120 -2.81 -12.29 0.44
N GLN A 121 -1.65 -11.86 -0.02
CA GLN A 121 -0.99 -10.67 0.49
C GLN A 121 -0.29 -9.96 -0.66
N LEU A 122 -0.65 -8.70 -0.89
CA LEU A 122 -0.01 -7.86 -1.90
C LEU A 122 1.05 -6.96 -1.29
N TRP A 123 0.71 -6.27 -0.21
CA TRP A 123 1.62 -5.37 0.49
C TRP A 123 2.31 -6.08 1.65
N LYS A 124 3.58 -5.75 1.89
CA LYS A 124 4.21 -6.08 3.17
C LYS A 124 3.48 -5.32 4.28
N GLN A 125 3.46 -5.89 5.48
CA GLN A 125 2.64 -5.34 6.56
C GLN A 125 3.13 -4.00 7.11
N ASP A 126 4.43 -3.74 7.08
CA ASP A 126 5.00 -2.57 7.70
C ASP A 126 4.95 -1.34 6.80
N ASN A 127 4.74 -0.16 7.39
CA ASN A 127 4.81 1.14 6.71
C ASN A 127 6.08 1.90 7.07
N HIS A 128 6.88 1.40 7.98
CA HIS A 128 8.13 2.02 8.46
C HIS A 128 7.99 3.52 8.75
N PRO A 129 6.97 3.95 9.54
CA PRO A 129 6.76 5.38 9.76
C PRO A 129 7.89 6.00 10.58
N ILE A 130 8.40 7.11 10.08
CA ILE A 130 9.44 7.90 10.76
C ILE A 130 8.86 9.28 10.99
N GLU A 131 8.74 9.67 12.25
CA GLU A 131 8.25 11.00 12.62
C GLU A 131 9.25 12.07 12.22
N LEU A 132 8.77 13.11 11.58
CA LEU A 132 9.59 14.22 11.11
C LEU A 132 9.59 15.39 12.10
#